data_f546a19fcd324e629c368f505b6eebc4
#
_entry.id   f546a19fcd324e629c368f505b6eebc4
#
_cell.length_a   1.000
_cell.length_b   1.000
_cell.length_c   1.000
_cell.angle_alpha   90.00
_cell.angle_beta   90.00
_cell.angle_gamma   90.00
#
_symmetry.space_group_name_H-M   'P 1'
#
loop_
_entity.id
_entity.type
_entity.pdbx_description
1 polymer ?
#
loop_
_entity_poly.entity_id
_entity_poly.type
_entity_poly.pdbx_seq_one_letter_code
_entity_poly.pdbx_strand_id
1 'polypeptide(L)'
;MTAASTLAVIGIFDFFGTIFAGWLSDRYDNRWLLFWFYGLRGLSLVYLSLSGFSFVELSVFAIFYGLDWVATVPPTVKLAAAEFGRERAGLIFGWVFAGHQLGAATAAFGAGFLKSDFNTYMPALQIAGVMCMIAALSVLLLRKPGTAKLVPQPA
;
A
#
# COMPACT_ATOMS: atom_id res chain seq x y z
N MET A 1 -8.84 -11.14 -20.26
CA MET A 1 -9.70 -10.25 -19.46
C MET A 1 -9.78 -8.88 -20.11
N THR A 2 -10.93 -8.21 -20.02
CA THR A 2 -11.01 -6.79 -20.34
C THR A 2 -10.50 -5.98 -19.16
N ALA A 3 -10.01 -4.74 -19.38
CA ALA A 3 -9.56 -3.86 -18.29
C ALA A 3 -10.64 -3.68 -17.21
N ALA A 4 -11.91 -3.55 -17.61
CA ALA A 4 -13.03 -3.40 -16.69
C ALA A 4 -13.24 -4.64 -15.81
N SER A 5 -13.13 -5.86 -16.36
CA SER A 5 -13.26 -7.08 -15.56
C SER A 5 -12.09 -7.28 -14.60
N THR A 6 -10.89 -6.88 -14.98
CA THR A 6 -9.72 -6.90 -14.07
C THR A 6 -9.95 -5.95 -12.89
N LEU A 7 -10.41 -4.72 -13.14
CA LEU A 7 -10.72 -3.76 -12.07
C LEU A 7 -11.84 -4.25 -11.15
N ALA A 8 -12.89 -4.91 -11.71
CA ALA A 8 -13.97 -5.48 -10.90
C ALA A 8 -13.45 -6.58 -9.96
N VAL A 9 -12.59 -7.46 -10.45
CA VAL A 9 -11.94 -8.50 -9.62
C VAL A 9 -11.09 -7.86 -8.53
N ILE A 10 -10.27 -6.87 -8.85
CA ILE A 10 -9.48 -6.12 -7.87
C ILE A 10 -10.38 -5.55 -6.77
N GLY A 11 -11.51 -4.89 -7.14
CA GLY A 11 -12.43 -4.30 -6.16
C GLY A 11 -13.09 -5.33 -5.23
N ILE A 12 -13.46 -6.50 -5.75
CA ILE A 12 -14.02 -7.59 -4.93
C ILE A 12 -12.99 -8.09 -3.91
N PHE A 13 -11.76 -8.34 -4.36
CA PHE A 13 -10.70 -8.81 -3.46
C PHE A 13 -10.23 -7.73 -2.49
N ASP A 14 -10.27 -6.45 -2.86
CA ASP A 14 -9.98 -5.32 -1.98
C ASP A 14 -10.95 -5.24 -0.80
N PHE A 15 -12.23 -5.46 -1.04
CA PHE A 15 -13.22 -5.52 0.03
C PHE A 15 -12.87 -6.57 1.10
N PHE A 16 -12.55 -7.80 0.67
CA PHE A 16 -12.13 -8.86 1.59
C PHE A 16 -10.76 -8.58 2.22
N GLY A 17 -9.82 -8.08 1.43
CA GLY A 17 -8.47 -7.74 1.89
C GLY A 17 -8.48 -6.67 2.98
N THR A 18 -9.28 -5.63 2.83
CA THR A 18 -9.40 -4.55 3.81
C THR A 18 -9.99 -5.04 5.14
N ILE A 19 -11.03 -5.88 5.11
CA ILE A 19 -11.61 -6.48 6.31
C ILE A 19 -10.58 -7.38 7.01
N PHE A 20 -9.89 -8.21 6.25
CA PHE A 20 -8.86 -9.11 6.77
C PHE A 20 -7.67 -8.33 7.34
N ALA A 21 -7.23 -7.27 6.68
CA ALA A 21 -6.18 -6.38 7.18
C ALA A 21 -6.57 -5.69 8.49
N GLY A 22 -7.83 -5.27 8.65
CA GLY A 22 -8.36 -4.75 9.89
C GLY A 22 -8.26 -5.76 11.03
N TRP A 23 -8.68 -7.01 10.77
CA TRP A 23 -8.59 -8.11 11.74
C TRP A 23 -7.14 -8.47 12.11
N LEU A 24 -6.23 -8.53 11.12
CA LEU A 24 -4.80 -8.75 11.36
C LEU A 24 -4.19 -7.63 12.19
N SER A 25 -4.55 -6.40 11.89
CA SER A 25 -4.08 -5.18 12.54
C SER A 25 -4.45 -5.10 14.03
N ASP A 26 -5.47 -5.87 14.49
CA ASP A 26 -5.80 -6.02 15.90
C ASP A 26 -4.91 -7.03 16.63
N ARG A 27 -4.24 -7.93 15.92
CA ARG A 27 -3.54 -9.08 16.49
C ARG A 27 -2.03 -9.03 16.32
N TYR A 28 -1.54 -8.34 15.29
CA TYR A 28 -0.13 -8.35 14.90
C TYR A 28 0.48 -6.95 14.92
N ASP A 29 1.80 -6.88 14.97
CA ASP A 29 2.53 -5.60 14.87
C ASP A 29 2.28 -4.96 13.49
N ASN A 30 1.67 -3.77 13.50
CA ASN A 30 1.24 -3.06 12.30
C ASN A 30 2.40 -2.68 11.36
N ARG A 31 3.64 -2.58 11.86
CA ARG A 31 4.83 -2.33 11.03
C ARG A 31 5.13 -3.54 10.14
N TRP A 32 5.06 -4.75 10.71
CA TRP A 32 5.23 -5.98 9.94
C TRP A 32 4.10 -6.20 8.94
N LEU A 33 2.87 -5.83 9.28
CA LEU A 33 1.76 -5.88 8.33
C LEU A 33 1.99 -4.94 7.15
N LEU A 34 2.40 -3.70 7.40
CA LEU A 34 2.73 -2.75 6.34
C LEU A 34 3.92 -3.22 5.49
N PHE A 35 4.96 -3.80 6.12
CA PHE A 35 6.08 -4.40 5.39
C PHE A 35 5.59 -5.46 4.39
N TRP A 36 4.74 -6.39 4.83
CA TRP A 36 4.21 -7.43 3.97
C TRP A 36 3.29 -6.87 2.89
N PHE A 37 2.39 -5.95 3.22
CA PHE A 37 1.48 -5.36 2.24
C PHE A 37 2.24 -4.57 1.17
N TYR A 38 3.15 -3.69 1.53
CA TYR A 38 3.99 -2.98 0.54
C TYR A 38 4.89 -3.93 -0.24
N GLY A 39 5.46 -4.94 0.41
CA GLY A 39 6.30 -5.95 -0.23
C GLY A 39 5.53 -6.77 -1.27
N LEU A 40 4.37 -7.31 -0.91
CA LEU A 40 3.51 -8.08 -1.82
C LEU A 40 3.01 -7.22 -2.98
N ARG A 41 2.65 -5.96 -2.74
CA ARG A 41 2.30 -4.99 -3.78
C ARG A 41 3.47 -4.77 -4.75
N GLY A 42 4.66 -4.52 -4.23
CA GLY A 42 5.86 -4.37 -5.04
C GLY A 42 6.14 -5.58 -5.91
N LEU A 43 6.08 -6.79 -5.33
CA LEU A 43 6.24 -8.04 -6.05
C LEU A 43 5.17 -8.25 -7.13
N SER A 44 3.90 -7.92 -6.85
CA SER A 44 2.82 -8.07 -7.83
C SER A 44 3.00 -7.13 -9.04
N LEU A 45 3.48 -5.90 -8.82
CA LEU A 45 3.78 -4.96 -9.89
C LEU A 45 4.98 -5.39 -10.74
N VAL A 46 6.05 -5.90 -10.12
CA VAL A 46 7.19 -6.48 -10.83
C VAL A 46 6.76 -7.72 -11.62
N TYR A 47 5.96 -8.61 -11.00
CA TYR A 47 5.40 -9.78 -11.68
C TYR A 47 4.60 -9.37 -12.91
N LEU A 48 3.70 -8.39 -12.79
CA LEU A 48 2.90 -7.90 -13.92
C LEU A 48 3.79 -7.35 -15.04
N SER A 49 4.87 -6.64 -14.70
CA SER A 49 5.78 -6.07 -15.70
C SER A 49 6.57 -7.14 -16.49
N LEU A 50 6.69 -8.34 -15.95
CA LEU A 50 7.40 -9.48 -16.57
C LEU A 50 6.43 -10.48 -17.19
N SER A 51 5.12 -10.32 -17.00
CA SER A 51 4.10 -11.23 -17.49
C SER A 51 3.78 -10.99 -18.97
N GLY A 52 3.22 -12.01 -19.62
CA GLY A 52 2.71 -11.93 -20.99
C GLY A 52 1.28 -11.36 -21.10
N PHE A 53 0.70 -10.87 -19.98
CA PHE A 53 -0.69 -10.38 -19.89
C PHE A 53 -1.74 -11.43 -20.31
N SER A 54 -1.45 -12.71 -20.12
CA SER A 54 -2.43 -13.78 -20.33
C SER A 54 -3.58 -13.65 -19.33
N PHE A 55 -4.69 -14.31 -19.61
CA PHE A 55 -5.86 -14.32 -18.71
C PHE A 55 -5.49 -14.78 -17.29
N VAL A 56 -4.66 -15.82 -17.18
CA VAL A 56 -4.24 -16.37 -15.87
C VAL A 56 -3.36 -15.37 -15.13
N GLU A 57 -2.37 -14.79 -15.79
CA GLU A 57 -1.45 -13.82 -15.18
C GLU A 57 -2.16 -12.57 -14.69
N LEU A 58 -3.09 -12.05 -15.49
CA LEU A 58 -3.93 -10.91 -15.08
C LEU A 58 -4.85 -11.28 -13.91
N SER A 59 -5.38 -12.51 -13.87
CA SER A 59 -6.23 -12.97 -12.77
C SER A 59 -5.44 -13.09 -11.48
N VAL A 60 -4.26 -13.69 -11.53
CA VAL A 60 -3.34 -13.79 -10.38
C VAL A 60 -2.98 -12.41 -9.86
N PHE A 61 -2.56 -11.51 -10.76
CA PHE A 61 -2.27 -10.12 -10.39
C PHE A 61 -3.46 -9.44 -9.72
N ALA A 62 -4.66 -9.54 -10.33
CA ALA A 62 -5.87 -8.88 -9.84
C ALA A 62 -6.27 -9.34 -8.42
N ILE A 63 -6.10 -10.63 -8.12
CA ILE A 63 -6.38 -11.19 -6.81
C ILE A 63 -5.39 -10.65 -5.77
N PHE A 64 -4.09 -10.81 -6.01
CA PHE A 64 -3.07 -10.39 -5.04
C PHE A 64 -3.04 -8.89 -4.85
N TYR A 65 -3.09 -8.12 -5.93
CA TYR A 65 -3.10 -6.67 -5.89
C TYR A 65 -4.38 -6.14 -5.23
N GLY A 66 -5.53 -6.77 -5.49
CA GLY A 66 -6.81 -6.43 -4.88
C GLY A 66 -6.79 -6.65 -3.37
N LEU A 67 -6.36 -7.82 -2.91
CA LEU A 67 -6.26 -8.12 -1.47
C LEU A 67 -5.41 -7.11 -0.69
N ASP A 68 -4.51 -6.42 -1.36
CA ASP A 68 -3.56 -5.50 -0.76
C ASP A 68 -3.86 -4.01 -1.04
N TRP A 69 -4.80 -3.67 -1.92
CA TRP A 69 -4.99 -2.29 -2.41
C TRP A 69 -5.21 -1.28 -1.27
N VAL A 70 -6.21 -1.49 -0.42
CA VAL A 70 -6.53 -0.62 0.72
C VAL A 70 -6.09 -1.22 2.06
N ALA A 71 -5.55 -2.44 2.05
CA ALA A 71 -5.14 -3.18 3.24
C ALA A 71 -4.11 -2.45 4.13
N THR A 72 -3.40 -1.47 3.58
CA THR A 72 -2.44 -0.63 4.32
C THR A 72 -3.12 0.42 5.22
N VAL A 73 -4.39 0.75 5.01
CA VAL A 73 -5.09 1.81 5.75
C VAL A 73 -5.29 1.45 7.23
N PRO A 74 -5.87 0.29 7.61
CA PRO A 74 -6.08 -0.06 9.01
C PRO A 74 -4.79 -0.03 9.86
N PRO A 75 -3.68 -0.67 9.44
CA PRO A 75 -2.45 -0.63 10.22
C PRO A 75 -1.82 0.78 10.28
N THR A 76 -1.95 1.60 9.24
CA THR A 76 -1.45 2.98 9.25
C THR A 76 -2.19 3.84 10.27
N VAL A 77 -3.53 3.76 10.31
CA VAL A 77 -4.34 4.49 11.30
C VAL A 77 -3.99 4.07 12.72
N LYS A 78 -3.79 2.76 12.95
CA LYS A 78 -3.42 2.25 14.30
C LYS A 78 -2.01 2.67 14.71
N LEU A 79 -1.05 2.69 13.80
CA LEU A 79 0.29 3.23 14.09
C LEU A 79 0.22 4.72 14.43
N ALA A 80 -0.54 5.52 13.67
CA ALA A 80 -0.75 6.93 13.97
C ALA A 80 -1.39 7.12 15.36
N ALA A 81 -2.40 6.32 15.70
CA ALA A 81 -3.05 6.37 17.01
C ALA A 81 -2.11 5.94 18.16
N ALA A 82 -1.25 4.96 17.92
CA ALA A 82 -0.30 4.48 18.92
C ALA A 82 0.83 5.47 19.20
N GLU A 83 1.30 6.21 18.18
CA GLU A 83 2.43 7.14 18.30
C GLU A 83 1.98 8.54 18.75
N PHE A 84 0.85 9.05 18.23
CA PHE A 84 0.39 10.43 18.43
C PHE A 84 -0.84 10.57 19.33
N GLY A 85 -1.39 9.44 19.81
CA GLY A 85 -2.61 9.39 20.58
C GLY A 85 -3.88 9.38 19.72
N ARG A 86 -4.97 8.81 20.27
CA ARG A 86 -6.23 8.61 19.57
C ARG A 86 -6.88 9.93 19.10
N GLU A 87 -6.74 10.99 19.89
CA GLU A 87 -7.30 12.30 19.57
C GLU A 87 -6.69 12.93 18.31
N ARG A 88 -5.39 12.69 18.07
CA ARG A 88 -4.64 13.24 16.93
C ARG A 88 -4.55 12.28 15.74
N ALA A 89 -4.94 11.02 15.92
CA ALA A 89 -4.80 10.00 14.89
C ALA A 89 -5.45 10.38 13.56
N GLY A 90 -6.65 10.97 13.59
CA GLY A 90 -7.37 11.43 12.40
C GLY A 90 -6.62 12.54 11.64
N LEU A 91 -6.10 13.53 12.37
CA LEU A 91 -5.31 14.62 11.78
C LEU A 91 -4.01 14.09 11.15
N ILE A 92 -3.28 13.23 11.87
CA ILE A 92 -2.03 12.62 11.38
C ILE A 92 -2.30 11.76 10.15
N PHE A 93 -3.37 10.94 10.19
CA PHE A 93 -3.77 10.14 9.04
C PHE A 93 -4.13 11.04 7.84
N GLY A 94 -4.79 12.17 8.06
CA GLY A 94 -5.07 13.16 7.02
C GLY A 94 -3.80 13.66 6.33
N TRP A 95 -2.73 13.96 7.06
CA TRP A 95 -1.44 14.35 6.49
C TRP A 95 -0.77 13.21 5.74
N VAL A 96 -0.80 11.98 6.27
CA VAL A 96 -0.30 10.78 5.57
C VAL A 96 -1.06 10.59 4.26
N PHE A 97 -2.38 10.74 4.28
CA PHE A 97 -3.23 10.61 3.10
C PHE A 97 -2.98 11.72 2.08
N ALA A 98 -2.77 12.96 2.52
CA ALA A 98 -2.37 14.07 1.62
C ALA A 98 -1.03 13.78 0.93
N GLY A 99 -0.03 13.29 1.67
CA GLY A 99 1.24 12.84 1.10
C GLY A 99 1.05 11.70 0.08
N HIS A 100 0.19 10.73 0.39
CA HIS A 100 -0.17 9.66 -0.53
C HIS A 100 -0.78 10.20 -1.84
N GLN A 101 -1.69 11.18 -1.77
CA GLN A 101 -2.31 11.77 -2.96
C GLN A 101 -1.29 12.51 -3.83
N LEU A 102 -0.34 13.23 -3.23
CA LEU A 102 0.77 13.86 -3.96
C LEU A 102 1.64 12.82 -4.66
N GLY A 103 1.95 11.73 -3.95
CA GLY A 103 2.68 10.59 -4.52
C GLY A 103 1.92 9.94 -5.68
N ALA A 104 0.61 9.73 -5.53
CA ALA A 104 -0.24 9.16 -6.57
C ALA A 104 -0.30 10.05 -7.83
N ALA A 105 -0.43 11.37 -7.64
CA ALA A 105 -0.42 12.33 -8.75
C ALA A 105 0.93 12.30 -9.49
N THR A 106 2.04 12.29 -8.75
CA THR A 106 3.40 12.19 -9.31
C THR A 106 3.59 10.88 -10.08
N ALA A 107 3.13 9.77 -9.52
CA ALA A 107 3.22 8.46 -10.16
C ALA A 107 2.38 8.38 -11.44
N ALA A 108 1.16 8.94 -11.43
CA ALA A 108 0.29 8.98 -12.61
C ALA A 108 0.90 9.81 -13.72
N PHE A 109 1.42 11.01 -13.39
CA PHE A 109 2.12 11.87 -14.34
C PHE A 109 3.38 11.19 -14.91
N GLY A 110 4.22 10.62 -14.04
CA GLY A 110 5.43 9.91 -14.42
C GLY A 110 5.15 8.69 -15.31
N ALA A 111 4.09 7.92 -15.00
CA ALA A 111 3.68 6.79 -15.83
C ALA A 111 3.22 7.22 -17.22
N GLY A 112 2.49 8.35 -17.32
CA GLY A 112 2.10 8.94 -18.59
C GLY A 112 3.30 9.39 -19.41
N PHE A 113 4.27 10.05 -18.78
CA PHE A 113 5.51 10.51 -19.41
C PHE A 113 6.33 9.31 -19.95
N LEU A 114 6.57 8.29 -19.11
CA LEU A 114 7.28 7.07 -19.52
C LEU A 114 6.56 6.34 -20.65
N LYS A 115 5.21 6.33 -20.62
CA LYS A 115 4.43 5.74 -21.72
C LYS A 115 4.65 6.48 -23.04
N SER A 116 4.76 7.80 -23.00
CA SER A 116 5.00 8.61 -24.20
C SER A 116 6.38 8.36 -24.79
N ASP A 117 7.41 8.21 -23.94
CA ASP A 117 8.80 8.03 -24.39
C ASP A 117 9.08 6.58 -24.82
N PHE A 118 8.62 5.60 -24.05
CA PHE A 118 8.94 4.19 -24.27
C PHE A 118 7.85 3.39 -24.99
N ASN A 119 6.73 4.01 -25.32
CA ASN A 119 5.54 3.36 -25.90
C ASN A 119 4.99 2.17 -25.09
N THR A 120 5.41 2.03 -23.80
CA THR A 120 5.00 0.95 -22.90
C THR A 120 4.92 1.44 -21.47
N TYR A 121 4.08 0.79 -20.64
CA TYR A 121 4.00 1.05 -19.20
C TYR A 121 4.98 0.20 -18.37
N MET A 122 5.77 -0.70 -19.00
CA MET A 122 6.67 -1.60 -18.28
C MET A 122 7.65 -0.87 -17.35
N PRO A 123 8.35 0.19 -17.77
CA PRO A 123 9.25 0.92 -16.87
C PRO A 123 8.51 1.53 -15.67
N ALA A 124 7.29 2.05 -15.89
CA ALA A 124 6.49 2.62 -14.80
C ALA A 124 6.11 1.56 -13.75
N LEU A 125 5.70 0.36 -14.18
CA LEU A 125 5.37 -0.76 -13.29
C LEU A 125 6.59 -1.22 -12.49
N GLN A 126 7.76 -1.31 -13.12
CA GLN A 126 9.01 -1.70 -12.45
C GLN A 126 9.45 -0.67 -11.43
N ILE A 127 9.43 0.63 -11.78
CA ILE A 127 9.75 1.72 -10.85
C ILE A 127 8.78 1.71 -9.67
N ALA A 128 7.48 1.59 -9.91
CA ALA A 128 6.48 1.52 -8.86
C ALA A 128 6.70 0.30 -7.94
N GLY A 129 7.03 -0.86 -8.51
CA GLY A 129 7.36 -2.06 -7.75
C GLY A 129 8.57 -1.86 -6.83
N VAL A 130 9.66 -1.29 -7.37
CA VAL A 130 10.87 -0.98 -6.59
C VAL A 130 10.57 0.03 -5.49
N MET A 131 9.80 1.10 -5.77
CA MET A 131 9.40 2.08 -4.76
C MET A 131 8.57 1.46 -3.64
N CYS A 132 7.67 0.50 -3.95
CA CYS A 132 6.94 -0.25 -2.94
C CYS A 132 7.88 -1.11 -2.07
N MET A 133 8.91 -1.74 -2.64
CA MET A 133 9.91 -2.49 -1.87
C MET A 133 10.72 -1.58 -0.94
N ILE A 134 11.12 -0.39 -1.41
CA ILE A 134 11.78 0.61 -0.58
C ILE A 134 10.85 1.06 0.55
N ALA A 135 9.57 1.32 0.27
CA ALA A 135 8.58 1.68 1.27
C ALA A 135 8.40 0.56 2.31
N ALA A 136 8.34 -0.71 1.88
CA ALA A 136 8.27 -1.87 2.78
C ALA A 136 9.43 -1.89 3.77
N LEU A 137 10.66 -1.72 3.29
CA LEU A 137 11.84 -1.68 4.14
C LEU A 137 11.84 -0.46 5.08
N SER A 138 11.42 0.70 4.57
CA SER A 138 11.36 1.95 5.34
C SER A 138 10.41 1.87 6.54
N VAL A 139 9.31 1.14 6.42
CA VAL A 139 8.36 0.94 7.53
C VAL A 139 9.01 0.23 8.73
N LEU A 140 9.96 -0.66 8.50
CA LEU A 140 10.68 -1.36 9.59
C LEU A 140 11.58 -0.43 10.42
N LEU A 141 11.94 0.74 9.88
CA LEU A 141 12.68 1.79 10.59
C LEU A 141 11.80 2.56 11.59
N LEU A 142 10.48 2.45 11.48
CA LEU A 142 9.56 3.07 12.44
C LEU A 142 9.77 2.46 13.83
N ARG A 143 9.65 3.31 14.85
CA ARG A 143 9.80 2.89 16.24
C ARG A 143 8.70 1.90 16.63
N LYS A 144 9.05 0.89 17.45
CA LYS A 144 8.05 -0.06 17.95
C LYS A 144 7.06 0.66 18.87
N PRO A 145 5.74 0.56 18.62
CA PRO A 145 4.73 1.12 19.52
C PRO A 145 4.94 0.58 20.95
N GLY A 146 4.82 1.44 21.94
CA GLY A 146 5.01 1.07 23.35
C GLY A 146 6.41 1.38 23.93
N THR A 147 7.36 1.88 23.15
CA THR A 147 8.65 2.38 23.67
C THR A 147 8.63 3.89 23.95
N ALA A 148 7.53 4.59 23.63
CA ALA A 148 7.35 5.98 24.04
C ALA A 148 7.16 6.03 25.57
N LYS A 149 8.10 6.68 26.28
CA LYS A 149 7.89 7.05 27.69
C LYS A 149 6.59 7.87 27.74
N LEU A 150 5.64 7.43 28.56
CA LEU A 150 4.47 8.23 28.91
C LEU A 150 4.99 9.58 29.38
N VAL A 151 4.81 10.63 28.59
CA VAL A 151 5.01 11.99 29.05
C VAL A 151 3.91 12.24 30.09
N PRO A 152 4.26 12.53 31.37
CA PRO A 152 3.25 12.84 32.38
C PRO A 152 2.41 14.00 31.86
N GLN A 153 1.09 13.82 31.81
CA GLN A 153 0.20 14.94 31.52
C GLN A 153 0.26 15.92 32.69
N PRO A 154 0.48 17.21 32.44
CA PRO A 154 0.36 18.20 33.51
C PRO A 154 -1.10 18.18 34.04
N ALA A 155 -1.20 18.16 35.38
CA ALA A 155 -2.47 18.15 36.11
C ALA A 155 -3.26 19.42 35.82
#